data_2eaad8137a639438c64726862d7a327a
#
_entry.id   2eaad8137a639438c64726862d7a327a
#
_cell.length_a   1.000
_cell.length_b   1.000
_cell.length_c   1.000
_cell.angle_alpha   90.00
_cell.angle_beta   90.00
_cell.angle_gamma   90.00
#
_symmetry.space_group_name_H-M   'P 1'
#
loop_
_entity.id
_entity.type
_entity.pdbx_description
1 polymer ?
#
loop_
_entity_poly.entity_id
_entity_poly.type
_entity_poly.pdbx_seq_one_letter_code
_entity_poly.pdbx_strand_id
1 'polypeptide(L)'
;MNRLGKSMFRLAVLAVLACVPGMSAHSQDDPAGSVTLVATPRLVDPDYRGAVLLAVPVDNNRHVGVIINRPTGRSLSSLFPQHAPSKLVRDPVYFGGPMLRQAIFAVVHIDRTPGPGSIQIMKELFLATQGTVVDHIIEETPNEARYYVGYVAWRPGELRQEVDRGLWYVLEADPDLVFRKDPARLWEELLRRARAVTAGTPGRLSIVAAFSKD
;
A
#
# COMPACT_ATOMS: atom_id res chain seq x y z
N MET A 1 -84.58 -37.15 -10.77
CA MET A 1 -84.63 -36.94 -9.29
C MET A 1 -83.27 -37.27 -8.72
N ASN A 2 -82.72 -36.33 -7.98
CA ASN A 2 -81.60 -36.40 -7.01
C ASN A 2 -80.17 -36.65 -7.56
N ARG A 3 -79.39 -35.65 -7.50
CA ARG A 3 -78.57 -34.99 -6.46
C ARG A 3 -77.23 -35.70 -6.22
N LEU A 4 -76.23 -34.90 -6.51
CA LEU A 4 -75.09 -34.51 -5.69
C LEU A 4 -73.97 -35.54 -5.43
N GLY A 5 -72.80 -35.05 -5.73
CA GLY A 5 -71.54 -35.56 -5.16
C GLY A 5 -70.31 -34.90 -5.81
N LYS A 6 -70.17 -33.56 -5.64
CA LYS A 6 -68.89 -32.89 -5.97
C LYS A 6 -67.87 -33.23 -4.89
N SER A 7 -66.80 -33.95 -5.24
CA SER A 7 -65.62 -34.01 -4.40
C SER A 7 -64.48 -33.27 -5.09
N MET A 8 -64.18 -32.12 -4.54
CA MET A 8 -63.02 -31.29 -4.91
C MET A 8 -61.75 -31.89 -4.30
N PHE A 9 -60.93 -32.53 -5.12
CA PHE A 9 -59.56 -32.85 -4.74
C PHE A 9 -58.73 -31.57 -4.92
N ARG A 10 -58.43 -30.88 -3.81
CA ARG A 10 -57.45 -29.81 -3.77
C ARG A 10 -56.09 -30.42 -3.74
N LEU A 11 -55.36 -30.31 -4.88
CA LEU A 11 -53.94 -30.61 -4.97
C LEU A 11 -53.18 -29.45 -4.32
N ALA A 12 -52.65 -29.69 -3.12
CA ALA A 12 -51.73 -28.75 -2.48
C ALA A 12 -50.37 -28.93 -3.14
N VAL A 13 -50.02 -27.96 -4.00
CA VAL A 13 -48.65 -27.84 -4.51
C VAL A 13 -47.80 -27.24 -3.41
N LEU A 14 -46.99 -28.08 -2.76
CA LEU A 14 -45.98 -27.65 -1.80
C LEU A 14 -44.80 -27.04 -2.60
N ALA A 15 -44.76 -25.73 -2.67
CA ALA A 15 -43.57 -25.02 -3.21
C ALA A 15 -42.44 -25.14 -2.19
N VAL A 16 -41.51 -26.04 -2.42
CA VAL A 16 -40.24 -26.11 -1.69
C VAL A 16 -39.40 -24.94 -2.18
N LEU A 17 -39.42 -23.87 -1.42
CA LEU A 17 -38.52 -22.75 -1.61
C LEU A 17 -37.12 -23.23 -1.19
N ALA A 18 -36.31 -23.67 -2.17
CA ALA A 18 -34.90 -23.97 -1.96
C ALA A 18 -34.18 -22.66 -1.59
N CYS A 19 -33.94 -22.47 -0.29
CA CYS A 19 -33.09 -21.45 0.23
C CYS A 19 -31.65 -21.77 -0.21
N VAL A 20 -31.22 -21.23 -1.35
CA VAL A 20 -29.81 -21.24 -1.75
C VAL A 20 -29.10 -20.31 -0.77
N PRO A 21 -28.19 -20.81 0.09
CA PRO A 21 -27.40 -19.90 0.89
C PRO A 21 -26.61 -19.02 -0.08
N GLY A 22 -26.94 -17.72 -0.08
CA GLY A 22 -26.18 -16.73 -0.83
C GLY A 22 -24.73 -16.86 -0.39
N MET A 23 -23.89 -17.34 -1.29
CA MET A 23 -22.44 -17.15 -1.16
C MET A 23 -22.22 -15.65 -1.16
N SER A 24 -22.10 -15.09 0.05
CA SER A 24 -21.56 -13.75 0.20
C SER A 24 -20.19 -13.78 -0.50
N ALA A 25 -20.11 -13.16 -1.66
CA ALA A 25 -18.85 -12.82 -2.26
C ALA A 25 -18.15 -11.96 -1.21
N HIS A 26 -17.16 -12.51 -0.51
CA HIS A 26 -16.25 -11.74 0.30
C HIS A 26 -15.58 -10.78 -0.68
N SER A 27 -15.95 -9.52 -0.61
CA SER A 27 -15.18 -8.46 -1.25
C SER A 27 -13.76 -8.61 -0.73
N GLN A 28 -12.86 -9.00 -1.62
CA GLN A 28 -11.43 -9.07 -1.31
C GLN A 28 -10.92 -7.63 -1.38
N ASP A 29 -11.13 -6.89 -0.29
CA ASP A 29 -10.72 -5.50 -0.19
C ASP A 29 -9.22 -5.39 0.03
N ASP A 30 -8.62 -4.35 -0.55
CA ASP A 30 -7.24 -3.96 -0.30
C ASP A 30 -7.06 -3.49 1.16
N PRO A 31 -5.81 -3.39 1.67
CA PRO A 31 -5.55 -2.89 3.02
C PRO A 31 -6.23 -1.56 3.30
N ALA A 32 -7.00 -1.47 4.38
CA ALA A 32 -7.70 -0.24 4.77
C ALA A 32 -6.76 0.84 5.35
N GLY A 33 -5.56 0.47 5.73
CA GLY A 33 -4.54 1.35 6.30
C GLY A 33 -3.22 1.29 5.55
N SER A 34 -2.30 2.18 5.91
CA SER A 34 -0.93 2.15 5.39
C SER A 34 -0.19 0.89 5.82
N VAL A 35 0.58 0.31 4.92
CA VAL A 35 1.31 -0.94 5.16
C VAL A 35 2.75 -0.85 4.64
N THR A 36 3.63 -1.66 5.25
CA THR A 36 4.95 -1.96 4.71
C THR A 36 4.89 -3.25 3.90
N LEU A 37 5.23 -3.20 2.62
CA LEU A 37 5.30 -4.35 1.73
C LEU A 37 6.74 -4.80 1.57
N VAL A 38 6.99 -6.09 1.75
CA VAL A 38 8.32 -6.69 1.58
C VAL A 38 8.26 -7.68 0.42
N ALA A 39 9.01 -7.42 -0.64
CA ALA A 39 9.06 -8.31 -1.80
C ALA A 39 9.47 -9.72 -1.40
N THR A 40 8.70 -10.73 -1.83
CA THR A 40 9.10 -12.11 -1.65
C THR A 40 10.16 -12.50 -2.71
N PRO A 41 10.94 -13.56 -2.52
CA PRO A 41 11.86 -14.05 -3.55
C PRO A 41 11.18 -14.49 -4.86
N ARG A 42 9.86 -14.65 -4.86
CA ARG A 42 9.07 -14.95 -6.07
C ARG A 42 8.89 -13.74 -6.98
N LEU A 43 9.04 -12.53 -6.43
CA LEU A 43 8.93 -11.28 -7.19
C LEU A 43 10.27 -11.01 -7.89
N VAL A 44 10.34 -11.44 -9.15
CA VAL A 44 11.57 -11.38 -9.98
C VAL A 44 11.67 -10.13 -10.84
N ASP A 45 10.59 -9.32 -10.91
CA ASP A 45 10.59 -8.07 -11.67
C ASP A 45 11.75 -7.16 -11.22
N PRO A 46 12.57 -6.65 -12.14
CA PRO A 46 13.75 -5.83 -11.81
C PRO A 46 13.43 -4.57 -10.99
N ASP A 47 12.27 -3.97 -11.22
CA ASP A 47 11.84 -2.76 -10.49
C ASP A 47 11.40 -3.06 -9.05
N TYR A 48 11.07 -4.32 -8.73
CA TYR A 48 10.52 -4.71 -7.42
C TYR A 48 11.31 -5.78 -6.67
N ARG A 49 12.20 -6.51 -7.33
CA ARG A 49 13.00 -7.55 -6.68
C ARG A 49 13.80 -6.98 -5.51
N GLY A 50 13.60 -7.53 -4.31
CA GLY A 50 14.25 -7.06 -3.09
C GLY A 50 13.79 -5.68 -2.62
N ALA A 51 12.62 -5.22 -3.07
CA ALA A 51 12.06 -3.95 -2.65
C ALA A 51 11.39 -4.06 -1.28
N VAL A 52 11.46 -2.96 -0.53
CA VAL A 52 10.59 -2.65 0.60
C VAL A 52 9.83 -1.38 0.24
N LEU A 53 8.52 -1.43 0.32
CA LEU A 53 7.66 -0.30 -0.02
C LEU A 53 6.85 0.14 1.19
N LEU A 54 6.60 1.43 1.26
CA LEU A 54 5.52 2.00 2.05
C LEU A 54 4.34 2.25 1.13
N ALA A 55 3.22 1.60 1.37
CA ALA A 55 1.98 1.75 0.59
C ALA A 55 0.89 2.38 1.44
N VAL A 56 0.13 3.30 0.84
CA VAL A 56 -0.94 4.06 1.48
C VAL A 56 -2.21 4.00 0.64
N PRO A 57 -3.37 3.74 1.26
CA PRO A 57 -4.64 3.79 0.55
C PRO A 57 -4.98 5.24 0.16
N VAL A 58 -5.59 5.38 -0.99
CA VAL A 58 -6.11 6.65 -1.52
C VAL A 58 -7.54 6.46 -2.00
N ASP A 59 -8.19 7.54 -2.46
CA ASP A 59 -9.57 7.50 -2.91
C ASP A 59 -9.85 6.37 -3.91
N ASN A 60 -11.10 5.89 -3.90
CA ASN A 60 -11.58 4.83 -4.80
C ASN A 60 -10.85 3.48 -4.63
N ASN A 61 -10.47 3.13 -3.41
CA ASN A 61 -9.83 1.85 -3.08
C ASN A 61 -8.55 1.57 -3.92
N ARG A 62 -7.82 2.62 -4.26
CA ARG A 62 -6.50 2.55 -4.90
C ARG A 62 -5.42 2.65 -3.85
N HIS A 63 -4.22 2.21 -4.18
CA HIS A 63 -3.04 2.40 -3.35
C HIS A 63 -1.95 3.12 -4.14
N VAL A 64 -1.19 3.93 -3.43
CA VAL A 64 0.07 4.47 -3.94
C VAL A 64 1.17 4.13 -2.95
N GLY A 65 2.42 4.13 -3.40
CA GLY A 65 3.54 3.83 -2.52
C GLY A 65 4.87 4.24 -3.09
N VAL A 66 5.90 4.17 -2.24
CA VAL A 66 7.28 4.42 -2.61
C VAL A 66 8.20 3.31 -2.12
N ILE A 67 9.18 2.94 -2.94
CA ILE A 67 10.25 2.02 -2.56
C ILE A 67 11.20 2.77 -1.63
N ILE A 68 11.36 2.31 -0.39
CA ILE A 68 12.10 3.04 0.65
C ILE A 68 13.55 2.56 0.82
N ASN A 69 13.96 1.49 0.17
CA ASN A 69 15.30 0.89 0.34
C ASN A 69 16.20 0.98 -0.90
N ARG A 70 15.94 1.92 -1.84
CA ARG A 70 16.75 2.07 -3.07
C ARG A 70 17.31 3.48 -3.23
N PRO A 71 18.40 3.84 -2.53
CA PRO A 71 19.10 5.09 -2.80
C PRO A 71 19.73 5.05 -4.20
N THR A 72 19.63 6.18 -4.93
CA THR A 72 20.16 6.28 -6.30
C THR A 72 21.63 6.70 -6.34
N GLY A 73 22.19 7.11 -5.21
CA GLY A 73 23.53 7.73 -5.14
C GLY A 73 23.58 9.16 -5.69
N ARG A 74 22.46 9.73 -6.13
CA ARG A 74 22.37 11.11 -6.65
C ARG A 74 21.81 12.06 -5.59
N SER A 75 22.44 13.25 -5.46
CA SER A 75 21.87 14.30 -4.61
C SER A 75 20.71 15.00 -5.30
N LEU A 76 19.80 15.59 -4.51
CA LEU A 76 18.71 16.40 -5.04
C LEU A 76 19.25 17.61 -5.82
N SER A 77 20.32 18.23 -5.36
CA SER A 77 20.99 19.35 -6.05
C SER A 77 21.59 18.96 -7.41
N SER A 78 21.95 17.71 -7.62
CA SER A 78 22.40 17.23 -8.94
C SER A 78 21.27 17.11 -9.95
N LEU A 79 20.05 16.95 -9.48
CA LEU A 79 18.84 16.93 -10.32
C LEU A 79 18.32 18.34 -10.59
N PHE A 80 18.49 19.25 -9.64
CA PHE A 80 18.02 20.64 -9.70
C PHE A 80 19.17 21.63 -9.43
N PRO A 81 20.16 21.75 -10.32
CA PRO A 81 21.38 22.54 -10.07
C PRO A 81 21.10 24.03 -9.87
N GLN A 82 20.01 24.54 -10.43
CA GLN A 82 19.59 25.94 -10.31
C GLN A 82 18.73 26.24 -9.08
N HIS A 83 18.28 25.19 -8.38
CA HIS A 83 17.45 25.33 -7.17
C HIS A 83 18.35 25.33 -5.92
N ALA A 84 18.66 26.51 -5.41
CA ALA A 84 19.59 26.67 -4.28
C ALA A 84 19.21 25.87 -3.02
N PRO A 85 17.92 25.81 -2.60
CA PRO A 85 17.49 25.03 -1.43
C PRO A 85 17.79 23.53 -1.55
N SER A 86 17.82 22.95 -2.75
CA SER A 86 18.16 21.53 -2.97
C SER A 86 19.55 21.15 -2.45
N LYS A 87 20.46 22.13 -2.29
CA LYS A 87 21.81 21.91 -1.76
C LYS A 87 21.82 21.62 -0.26
N LEU A 88 20.74 21.96 0.45
CA LEU A 88 20.58 21.73 1.87
C LEU A 88 20.14 20.29 2.19
N VAL A 89 19.62 19.56 1.19
CA VAL A 89 19.22 18.16 1.34
C VAL A 89 20.44 17.27 1.43
N ARG A 90 20.58 16.56 2.55
CA ARG A 90 21.75 15.72 2.85
C ARG A 90 21.64 14.31 2.31
N ASP A 91 20.45 13.71 2.38
CA ASP A 91 20.21 12.35 1.91
C ASP A 91 20.19 12.29 0.38
N PRO A 92 20.63 11.17 -0.22
CA PRO A 92 20.47 10.95 -1.65
C PRO A 92 19.00 10.86 -2.01
N VAL A 93 18.68 11.10 -3.28
CA VAL A 93 17.36 10.79 -3.83
C VAL A 93 17.21 9.27 -3.96
N TYR A 94 16.02 8.75 -3.66
CA TYR A 94 15.68 7.34 -3.75
C TYR A 94 14.88 7.05 -5.02
N PHE A 95 15.00 5.84 -5.54
CA PHE A 95 14.09 5.33 -6.55
C PHE A 95 12.80 4.88 -5.87
N GLY A 96 11.73 5.66 -6.06
CA GLY A 96 10.42 5.41 -5.43
C GLY A 96 9.54 4.43 -6.20
N GLY A 97 9.77 4.27 -7.51
CA GLY A 97 9.02 3.32 -8.35
C GLY A 97 9.07 3.65 -9.83
N PRO A 98 8.48 2.78 -10.69
CA PRO A 98 8.56 2.92 -12.14
C PRO A 98 7.67 4.01 -12.73
N MET A 99 6.65 4.48 -11.99
CA MET A 99 5.71 5.49 -12.50
C MET A 99 6.27 6.90 -12.31
N LEU A 100 6.10 7.76 -13.31
CA LEU A 100 6.52 9.17 -13.31
C LEU A 100 7.98 9.37 -12.85
N ARG A 101 8.93 8.65 -13.42
CA ARG A 101 10.37 8.70 -13.07
C ARG A 101 11.02 10.08 -13.24
N GLN A 102 10.36 11.02 -13.89
CA GLN A 102 10.80 12.42 -14.04
C GLN A 102 10.24 13.35 -12.94
N ALA A 103 9.33 12.86 -12.09
CA ALA A 103 8.76 13.64 -11.00
C ALA A 103 9.41 13.28 -9.65
N ILE A 104 9.51 14.27 -8.78
CA ILE A 104 9.97 14.11 -7.41
C ILE A 104 8.76 14.09 -6.47
N PHE A 105 8.80 13.13 -5.56
CA PHE A 105 7.88 12.94 -4.45
C PHE A 105 8.66 13.07 -3.14
N ALA A 106 7.98 13.43 -2.05
CA ALA A 106 8.64 13.49 -0.74
C ALA A 106 7.81 12.76 0.31
N VAL A 107 8.44 11.95 1.15
CA VAL A 107 7.86 11.50 2.41
C VAL A 107 8.47 12.36 3.49
N VAL A 108 7.62 13.12 4.22
CA VAL A 108 8.04 14.10 5.22
C VAL A 108 7.45 13.74 6.58
N HIS A 109 8.26 13.93 7.63
CA HIS A 109 7.87 13.75 9.02
C HIS A 109 7.68 15.11 9.68
N ILE A 110 6.43 15.54 9.79
CA ILE A 110 6.03 16.82 10.40
C ILE A 110 4.68 16.67 11.11
N ASP A 111 4.42 17.54 12.10
CA ASP A 111 3.25 17.50 12.98
C ASP A 111 1.94 17.98 12.32
N ARG A 112 2.01 18.58 11.15
CA ARG A 112 0.86 19.12 10.40
C ARG A 112 0.97 18.82 8.91
N THR A 113 -0.15 18.91 8.20
CA THR A 113 -0.15 18.71 6.75
C THR A 113 0.76 19.71 6.03
N PRO A 114 1.63 19.25 5.10
CA PRO A 114 2.47 20.14 4.31
C PRO A 114 1.69 20.93 3.24
N GLY A 115 0.41 20.63 3.05
CA GLY A 115 -0.46 21.35 2.13
C GLY A 115 -1.31 20.47 1.21
N PRO A 116 -2.13 21.09 0.34
CA PRO A 116 -2.93 20.39 -0.65
C PRO A 116 -2.04 19.56 -1.59
N GLY A 117 -2.44 18.32 -1.89
CA GLY A 117 -1.62 17.39 -2.70
C GLY A 117 -0.62 16.60 -1.86
N SER A 118 -0.83 16.54 -0.55
CA SER A 118 -0.20 15.56 0.32
C SER A 118 -1.23 14.52 0.80
N ILE A 119 -0.76 13.31 1.01
CA ILE A 119 -1.54 12.18 1.51
C ILE A 119 -0.99 11.84 2.88
N GLN A 120 -1.84 11.81 3.90
CA GLN A 120 -1.43 11.37 5.23
C GLN A 120 -1.24 9.86 5.22
N ILE A 121 -0.02 9.42 5.52
CA ILE A 121 0.33 7.99 5.61
C ILE A 121 -0.03 7.46 6.99
N MET A 122 0.40 8.18 8.02
CA MET A 122 0.09 7.96 9.44
C MET A 122 0.27 9.28 10.21
N LYS A 123 0.12 9.25 11.52
CA LYS A 123 0.36 10.45 12.34
C LYS A 123 1.76 11.00 12.05
N GLU A 124 1.83 12.30 11.77
CA GLU A 124 3.08 13.04 11.51
C GLU A 124 3.89 12.58 10.28
N LEU A 125 3.33 11.70 9.43
CA LEU A 125 4.00 11.24 8.21
C LEU A 125 3.11 11.46 6.99
N PHE A 126 3.63 12.19 5.99
CA PHE A 126 2.89 12.57 4.79
C PHE A 126 3.67 12.26 3.52
N LEU A 127 2.97 11.84 2.47
CA LEU A 127 3.49 11.73 1.10
C LEU A 127 3.06 12.97 0.31
N ALA A 128 3.99 13.83 -0.02
CA ALA A 128 3.78 14.96 -0.92
C ALA A 128 3.88 14.51 -2.38
N THR A 129 2.82 14.78 -3.15
CA THR A 129 2.68 14.34 -4.55
C THR A 129 2.67 15.47 -5.56
N GLN A 130 2.52 16.73 -5.11
CA GLN A 130 2.55 17.92 -5.96
C GLN A 130 3.88 18.64 -5.87
N GLY A 131 4.43 19.07 -7.00
CA GLY A 131 5.72 19.74 -7.09
C GLY A 131 5.82 20.97 -6.19
N THR A 132 4.79 21.82 -6.13
CA THR A 132 4.75 23.01 -5.26
C THR A 132 4.85 22.68 -3.77
N VAL A 133 4.27 21.57 -3.34
CA VAL A 133 4.37 21.11 -1.95
C VAL A 133 5.75 20.51 -1.68
N VAL A 134 6.30 19.77 -2.64
CA VAL A 134 7.68 19.24 -2.55
C VAL A 134 8.69 20.39 -2.48
N ASP A 135 8.54 21.44 -3.31
CA ASP A 135 9.41 22.61 -3.29
C ASP A 135 9.35 23.32 -1.93
N HIS A 136 8.15 23.52 -1.40
CA HIS A 136 7.98 24.09 -0.05
C HIS A 136 8.67 23.27 1.06
N ILE A 137 8.58 21.92 1.00
CA ILE A 137 9.29 21.05 1.94
C ILE A 137 10.81 21.19 1.80
N ILE A 138 11.33 21.30 0.56
CA ILE A 138 12.76 21.49 0.31
C ILE A 138 13.25 22.84 0.88
N GLU A 139 12.42 23.87 0.81
CA GLU A 139 12.75 25.21 1.30
C GLU A 139 12.71 25.31 2.83
N GLU A 140 11.69 24.74 3.46
CA GLU A 140 11.42 24.94 4.90
C GLU A 140 12.02 23.83 5.79
N THR A 141 11.90 22.56 5.35
CA THR A 141 12.28 21.39 6.17
C THR A 141 13.03 20.33 5.37
N PRO A 142 14.14 20.69 4.67
CA PRO A 142 14.80 19.84 3.69
C PRO A 142 15.26 18.48 4.22
N ASN A 143 15.56 18.37 5.50
CA ASN A 143 16.11 17.16 6.11
C ASN A 143 15.11 16.40 7.00
N GLU A 144 13.88 16.90 7.13
CA GLU A 144 12.74 16.16 7.73
C GLU A 144 12.01 15.29 6.69
N ALA A 145 12.50 15.29 5.45
CA ALA A 145 11.93 14.56 4.34
C ALA A 145 12.95 13.67 3.64
N ARG A 146 12.45 12.61 3.01
CA ARG A 146 13.19 11.80 2.04
C ARG A 146 12.54 11.95 0.67
N TYR A 147 13.36 12.12 -0.37
CA TYR A 147 12.94 12.45 -1.72
C TYR A 147 13.06 11.24 -2.65
N TYR A 148 12.07 11.07 -3.51
CA TYR A 148 11.91 9.90 -4.37
C TYR A 148 11.70 10.32 -5.83
N VAL A 149 12.38 9.67 -6.76
CA VAL A 149 12.04 9.72 -8.18
C VAL A 149 11.05 8.60 -8.47
N GLY A 150 9.88 8.99 -8.98
CA GLY A 150 8.81 8.05 -9.28
C GLY A 150 8.11 7.49 -8.05
N TYR A 151 7.09 6.69 -8.31
CA TYR A 151 6.25 6.04 -7.29
C TYR A 151 5.66 4.74 -7.84
N VAL A 152 4.94 4.01 -7.00
CA VAL A 152 4.15 2.83 -7.35
C VAL A 152 2.69 3.13 -7.15
N ALA A 153 1.83 2.60 -8.02
CA ALA A 153 0.38 2.70 -7.86
C ALA A 153 -0.28 1.36 -8.18
N TRP A 154 -1.33 1.07 -7.45
CA TRP A 154 -2.21 -0.09 -7.65
C TRP A 154 -3.65 0.38 -7.90
N ARG A 155 -4.30 -0.27 -8.86
CA ARG A 155 -5.74 -0.14 -9.08
C ARG A 155 -6.50 -0.83 -7.95
N PRO A 156 -7.82 -0.56 -7.82
CA PRO A 156 -8.65 -1.25 -6.83
C PRO A 156 -8.50 -2.77 -6.93
N GLY A 157 -8.19 -3.43 -5.81
CA GLY A 157 -8.01 -4.88 -5.70
C GLY A 157 -6.69 -5.43 -6.24
N GLU A 158 -5.86 -4.63 -6.92
CA GLU A 158 -4.60 -5.10 -7.53
C GLU A 158 -3.57 -5.47 -6.47
N LEU A 159 -3.40 -4.63 -5.44
CA LEU A 159 -2.49 -4.93 -4.33
C LEU A 159 -2.89 -6.22 -3.63
N ARG A 160 -4.17 -6.42 -3.36
CA ARG A 160 -4.68 -7.65 -2.76
C ARG A 160 -4.37 -8.88 -3.61
N GLN A 161 -4.57 -8.81 -4.93
CA GLN A 161 -4.26 -9.92 -5.84
C GLN A 161 -2.77 -10.26 -5.82
N GLU A 162 -1.88 -9.26 -5.74
CA GLU A 162 -0.43 -9.49 -5.64
C GLU A 162 -0.05 -10.17 -4.31
N VAL A 163 -0.68 -9.75 -3.21
CA VAL A 163 -0.49 -10.37 -1.89
C VAL A 163 -0.99 -11.83 -1.91
N ASP A 164 -2.16 -12.10 -2.47
CA ASP A 164 -2.72 -13.46 -2.56
C ASP A 164 -1.87 -14.38 -3.45
N ARG A 165 -1.20 -13.84 -4.46
CA ARG A 165 -0.20 -14.57 -5.27
C ARG A 165 1.11 -14.82 -4.54
N GLY A 166 1.28 -14.25 -3.33
CA GLY A 166 2.48 -14.39 -2.51
C GLY A 166 3.66 -13.59 -3.05
N LEU A 167 3.40 -12.44 -3.70
CA LEU A 167 4.45 -11.53 -4.18
C LEU A 167 4.95 -10.60 -3.07
N TRP A 168 4.13 -10.32 -2.08
CA TRP A 168 4.44 -9.44 -0.96
C TRP A 168 4.16 -10.12 0.39
N TYR A 169 5.05 -9.89 1.35
CA TYR A 169 4.69 -9.95 2.76
C TYR A 169 4.16 -8.57 3.16
N VAL A 170 3.08 -8.56 3.95
CA VAL A 170 2.47 -7.34 4.48
C VAL A 170 2.83 -7.21 5.95
N LEU A 171 3.44 -6.11 6.33
CA LEU A 171 3.77 -5.75 7.69
C LEU A 171 3.06 -4.43 8.04
N GLU A 172 2.90 -4.18 9.33
CA GLU A 172 2.45 -2.89 9.82
C GLU A 172 3.39 -1.77 9.33
N ALA A 173 2.81 -0.62 8.97
CA ALA A 173 3.60 0.52 8.55
C ALA A 173 4.42 1.06 9.74
N ASP A 174 5.70 1.32 9.48
CA ASP A 174 6.66 1.78 10.47
C ASP A 174 7.42 3.00 9.90
N PRO A 175 7.23 4.20 10.49
CA PRO A 175 7.87 5.43 10.00
C PRO A 175 9.39 5.38 10.10
N ASP A 176 9.95 4.67 11.09
CA ASP A 176 11.40 4.58 11.29
C ASP A 176 12.10 3.87 10.12
N LEU A 177 11.40 2.99 9.41
CA LEU A 177 11.93 2.33 8.22
C LEU A 177 12.18 3.32 7.07
N VAL A 178 11.34 4.36 6.96
CA VAL A 178 11.45 5.38 5.90
C VAL A 178 12.74 6.16 6.04
N PHE A 179 13.11 6.57 7.28
CA PHE A 179 14.26 7.43 7.55
C PHE A 179 15.52 6.66 7.97
N ARG A 180 15.53 5.35 7.77
CA ARG A 180 16.69 4.52 8.11
C ARG A 180 17.93 4.96 7.32
N LYS A 181 19.05 5.22 8.04
CA LYS A 181 20.30 5.72 7.46
C LYS A 181 20.96 4.71 6.51
N ASP A 182 20.91 3.42 6.86
CA ASP A 182 21.42 2.34 6.02
C ASP A 182 20.30 1.39 5.59
N PRO A 183 19.66 1.63 4.44
CA PRO A 183 18.61 0.77 3.92
C PRO A 183 19.12 -0.46 3.16
N ALA A 184 20.43 -0.65 2.98
CA ALA A 184 20.98 -1.69 2.12
C ALA A 184 20.58 -3.11 2.55
N ARG A 185 20.46 -3.35 3.86
CA ARG A 185 20.05 -4.64 4.44
C ARG A 185 18.59 -4.69 4.89
N LEU A 186 17.82 -3.64 4.62
CA LEU A 186 16.45 -3.54 5.09
C LEU A 186 15.57 -4.67 4.57
N TRP A 187 15.72 -5.04 3.29
CA TRP A 187 14.96 -6.13 2.71
C TRP A 187 15.24 -7.48 3.37
N GLU A 188 16.50 -7.85 3.54
CA GLU A 188 16.88 -9.13 4.15
C GLU A 188 16.41 -9.22 5.61
N GLU A 189 16.49 -8.12 6.33
CA GLU A 189 16.05 -8.03 7.72
C GLU A 189 14.53 -8.24 7.83
N LEU A 190 13.75 -7.48 7.06
CA LEU A 190 12.31 -7.58 7.08
C LEU A 190 11.80 -8.90 6.49
N LEU A 191 12.49 -9.45 5.50
CA LEU A 191 12.18 -10.78 4.96
C LEU A 191 12.34 -11.87 6.02
N ARG A 192 13.41 -11.82 6.84
CA ARG A 192 13.58 -12.77 7.95
C ARG A 192 12.48 -12.60 9.00
N ARG A 193 12.14 -11.35 9.36
CA ARG A 193 11.05 -11.04 10.31
C ARG A 193 9.71 -11.58 9.79
N ALA A 194 9.35 -11.29 8.55
CA ALA A 194 8.10 -11.74 7.95
C ALA A 194 7.99 -13.27 7.90
N ARG A 195 9.07 -13.98 7.57
CA ARG A 195 9.11 -15.44 7.56
C ARG A 195 8.96 -16.04 8.95
N ALA A 196 9.57 -15.45 9.97
CA ALA A 196 9.47 -15.92 11.36
C ALA A 196 8.02 -15.80 11.88
N VAL A 197 7.35 -14.69 11.58
CA VAL A 197 5.92 -14.50 11.91
C VAL A 197 5.06 -15.54 11.19
N THR A 198 5.33 -15.80 9.91
CA THR A 198 4.59 -16.80 9.11
C THR A 198 4.79 -18.22 9.63
N ALA A 199 5.98 -18.59 10.07
CA ALA A 199 6.30 -19.92 10.57
C ALA A 199 5.74 -20.19 11.98
N GLY A 200 5.58 -19.14 12.80
CA GLY A 200 5.05 -19.24 14.18
C GLY A 200 3.52 -19.31 14.25
N THR A 201 2.80 -19.08 13.16
CA THR A 201 1.34 -19.11 13.11
C THR A 201 0.89 -20.18 12.11
N PRO A 202 0.53 -21.42 12.56
CA PRO A 202 -0.05 -22.40 11.67
C PRO A 202 -1.45 -21.95 11.25
N GLY A 203 -1.58 -21.55 10.00
CA GLY A 203 -2.85 -21.28 9.36
C GLY A 203 -3.37 -19.86 9.50
N ARG A 204 -3.03 -19.06 8.53
CA ARG A 204 -3.45 -17.68 8.28
C ARG A 204 -2.56 -16.60 8.88
N LEU A 205 -1.73 -16.09 8.03
CA LEU A 205 -1.00 -14.83 8.21
C LEU A 205 -1.87 -13.72 8.82
N SER A 206 -1.27 -12.93 9.67
CA SER A 206 -1.76 -11.62 10.14
C SER A 206 -2.06 -10.60 9.02
N ILE A 207 -2.15 -11.05 7.77
CA ILE A 207 -2.76 -10.35 6.63
C ILE A 207 -4.19 -9.91 7.00
N VAL A 208 -4.92 -10.72 7.79
CA VAL A 208 -6.32 -10.44 8.15
C VAL A 208 -6.45 -9.22 9.07
N ALA A 209 -5.48 -8.92 9.92
CA ALA A 209 -5.56 -7.77 10.82
C ALA A 209 -5.37 -6.43 10.09
N ALA A 210 -4.59 -6.39 9.00
CA ALA A 210 -4.42 -5.18 8.20
C ALA A 210 -5.63 -4.94 7.27
N PHE A 211 -6.44 -5.98 7.01
CA PHE A 211 -7.59 -5.94 6.09
C PHE A 211 -8.96 -5.97 6.80
N SER A 212 -8.99 -6.14 8.13
CA SER A 212 -10.24 -6.17 8.90
C SER A 212 -10.35 -4.89 9.71
N LYS A 213 -11.25 -3.99 9.29
CA LYS A 213 -11.94 -3.07 10.19
C LYS A 213 -13.41 -3.48 10.17
N ASP A 214 -13.88 -3.86 11.36
CA ASP A 214 -15.29 -3.96 11.70
C ASP A 214 -16.03 -2.64 11.41
#